data_3f68de34dfcd33f0bbaa569a0a3a31d1
#
_entry.id   3f68de34dfcd33f0bbaa569a0a3a31d1
#
_cell.length_a   1.000
_cell.length_b   1.000
_cell.length_c   1.000
_cell.angle_alpha   90.00
_cell.angle_beta   90.00
_cell.angle_gamma   90.00
#
_symmetry.space_group_name_H-M   'P 1'
#
loop_
_entity.id
_entity.type
_entity.pdbx_description
1 polymer ?
#
loop_
_entity_poly.entity_id
_entity_poly.type
_entity_poly.pdbx_seq_one_letter_code
_entity_poly.pdbx_strand_id
1 'polypeptide(L)'
;MCGIFCVISKKSYGLVAKDLTIFQEMMYTGALRGMDATGVITVELDGDFHIDKAALPAAQFLIDYDKSEALITARRTGVALIGHNRKGTMGGYEDAAAHPFVINDVFAMVHNGTLYGHE
;
A
#
# COMPACT_ATOMS: atom_id res chain seq x y z
N MET A 1 -3.21 16.01 1.68
CA MET A 1 -2.44 15.23 2.68
C MET A 1 -2.68 13.75 2.43
N CYS A 2 -1.61 12.96 2.41
CA CYS A 2 -1.72 11.53 2.12
C CYS A 2 -2.23 10.72 3.33
N GLY A 3 -2.72 9.52 3.07
CA GLY A 3 -3.08 8.55 4.09
C GLY A 3 -2.04 7.43 4.14
N ILE A 4 -1.64 7.04 5.35
CA ILE A 4 -0.78 5.88 5.60
C ILE A 4 -1.49 5.01 6.63
N PHE A 5 -1.54 3.70 6.37
CA PHE A 5 -2.19 2.75 7.26
C PHE A 5 -1.49 1.40 7.21
N CYS A 6 -1.62 0.63 8.27
CA CYS A 6 -0.88 -0.62 8.43
C CYS A 6 -1.64 -1.62 9.29
N VAL A 7 -1.54 -2.89 8.94
CA VAL A 7 -1.98 -4.02 9.77
C VAL A 7 -0.83 -4.99 9.89
N ILE A 8 -0.51 -5.41 11.12
CA ILE A 8 0.57 -6.35 11.40
C ILE A 8 0.01 -7.49 12.23
N SER A 9 0.26 -8.73 11.80
CA SER A 9 -0.13 -9.90 12.58
C SER A 9 0.84 -10.11 13.75
N LYS A 10 0.28 -10.36 14.92
CA LYS A 10 1.06 -10.80 16.10
C LYS A 10 1.31 -12.30 16.09
N LYS A 11 0.69 -13.03 15.17
CA LYS A 11 0.74 -14.48 15.11
C LYS A 11 1.67 -14.96 14.01
N SER A 12 2.39 -16.04 14.26
CA SER A 12 3.30 -16.63 13.27
C SER A 12 2.57 -17.21 12.05
N TYR A 13 1.29 -17.50 12.18
CA TYR A 13 0.49 -17.98 11.03
C TYR A 13 0.03 -16.85 10.08
N GLY A 14 0.33 -15.60 10.43
CA GLY A 14 0.10 -14.47 9.54
C GLY A 14 -1.26 -13.82 9.66
N LEU A 15 -1.58 -13.01 8.63
CA LEU A 15 -2.82 -12.26 8.54
C LEU A 15 -4.01 -13.20 8.32
N VAL A 16 -5.13 -12.89 8.96
CA VAL A 16 -6.39 -13.61 8.80
C VAL A 16 -7.39 -12.74 8.03
N ALA A 17 -8.51 -13.34 7.60
CA ALA A 17 -9.51 -12.64 6.77
C ALA A 17 -9.99 -11.34 7.40
N LYS A 18 -10.16 -11.30 8.72
CA LYS A 18 -10.58 -10.10 9.45
C LYS A 18 -9.56 -8.97 9.31
N ASP A 19 -8.27 -9.28 9.34
CA ASP A 19 -7.20 -8.30 9.16
C ASP A 19 -7.27 -7.66 7.77
N LEU A 20 -7.53 -8.47 6.76
CA LEU A 20 -7.67 -7.99 5.38
C LEU A 20 -8.89 -7.10 5.21
N THR A 21 -10.00 -7.46 5.85
CA THR A 21 -11.21 -6.63 5.84
C THR A 21 -10.94 -5.27 6.48
N ILE A 22 -10.29 -5.26 7.64
CA ILE A 22 -9.90 -4.03 8.32
C ILE A 22 -8.97 -3.18 7.44
N PHE A 23 -8.00 -3.81 6.79
CA PHE A 23 -7.08 -3.11 5.90
C PHE A 23 -7.83 -2.43 4.75
N GLN A 24 -8.78 -3.13 4.11
CA GLN A 24 -9.58 -2.56 3.04
C GLN A 24 -10.43 -1.39 3.50
N GLU A 25 -11.02 -1.49 4.69
CA GLU A 25 -11.78 -0.38 5.28
C GLU A 25 -10.91 0.84 5.54
N MET A 26 -9.68 0.62 6.03
CA MET A 26 -8.71 1.71 6.19
C MET A 26 -8.32 2.32 4.85
N MET A 27 -8.19 1.51 3.80
CA MET A 27 -7.89 1.99 2.46
C MET A 27 -9.00 2.90 1.93
N TYR A 28 -10.28 2.51 2.10
CA TYR A 28 -11.40 3.34 1.72
C TYR A 28 -11.46 4.65 2.53
N THR A 29 -11.25 4.55 3.84
CA THR A 29 -11.24 5.73 4.71
C THR A 29 -10.07 6.65 4.37
N GLY A 30 -8.91 6.07 4.11
CA GLY A 30 -7.71 6.81 3.70
C GLY A 30 -7.86 7.56 2.38
N ALA A 31 -8.77 7.11 1.51
CA ALA A 31 -9.06 7.79 0.26
C ALA A 31 -9.58 9.21 0.46
N LEU A 32 -10.17 9.52 1.61
CA LEU A 32 -10.57 10.88 1.96
C LEU A 32 -9.37 11.83 2.07
N ARG A 33 -8.18 11.29 2.30
CA ARG A 33 -6.94 12.06 2.41
C ARG A 33 -6.17 12.15 1.10
N GLY A 34 -6.41 11.22 0.18
CA GLY A 34 -5.71 11.22 -1.10
C GLY A 34 -6.36 10.27 -2.09
N MET A 35 -6.74 10.79 -3.26
CA MET A 35 -7.43 10.03 -4.30
C MET A 35 -6.62 9.95 -5.61
N ASP A 36 -5.39 10.46 -5.61
CA ASP A 36 -4.57 10.51 -6.82
C ASP A 36 -3.87 9.19 -7.11
N ALA A 37 -3.54 8.42 -6.08
CA ALA A 37 -2.92 7.12 -6.24
C ALA A 37 -3.13 6.25 -5.00
N THR A 38 -3.04 4.96 -5.18
CA THR A 38 -3.15 3.97 -4.11
C THR A 38 -2.03 2.94 -4.27
N GLY A 39 -1.44 2.51 -3.15
CA GLY A 39 -0.42 1.48 -3.17
C GLY A 39 -0.42 0.64 -1.90
N VAL A 40 0.08 -0.58 -2.03
CA VAL A 40 0.18 -1.53 -0.92
C VAL A 40 1.51 -2.26 -0.94
N ILE A 41 2.00 -2.58 0.26
CA ILE A 41 3.12 -3.49 0.47
C ILE A 41 2.60 -4.65 1.30
N THR A 42 2.85 -5.87 0.85
CA THR A 42 2.67 -7.07 1.66
C THR A 42 4.04 -7.59 2.07
N VAL A 43 4.22 -7.89 3.34
CA VAL A 43 5.45 -8.47 3.89
C VAL A 43 5.16 -9.89 4.34
N GLU A 44 6.02 -10.83 3.95
CA GLU A 44 5.96 -12.23 4.38
C GLU A 44 6.87 -12.48 5.57
N LEU A 45 6.69 -13.62 6.23
CA LEU A 45 7.42 -13.97 7.45
C LEU A 45 8.94 -14.03 7.24
N ASP A 46 9.40 -14.43 6.05
CA ASP A 46 10.82 -14.50 5.72
C ASP A 46 11.45 -13.13 5.37
N GLY A 47 10.63 -12.07 5.35
CA GLY A 47 11.07 -10.73 5.03
C GLY A 47 10.88 -10.33 3.56
N ASP A 48 10.49 -11.26 2.70
CA ASP A 48 10.13 -10.92 1.31
C ASP A 48 8.94 -9.98 1.31
N PHE A 49 8.89 -9.09 0.32
CA PHE A 49 7.77 -8.15 0.20
C PHE A 49 7.32 -8.04 -1.26
N HIS A 50 6.05 -7.71 -1.41
CA HIS A 50 5.39 -7.56 -2.71
C HIS A 50 4.66 -6.22 -2.73
N ILE A 51 4.72 -5.52 -3.85
CA ILE A 51 4.17 -4.18 -3.99
C ILE A 51 3.24 -4.13 -5.18
N ASP A 52 2.08 -3.51 -4.98
CA ASP A 52 1.22 -3.04 -6.06
C ASP A 52 0.87 -1.59 -5.84
N LYS A 53 0.87 -0.81 -6.91
CA LYS A 53 0.50 0.59 -6.86
C LYS A 53 -0.02 1.05 -8.22
N ALA A 54 -0.91 2.03 -8.19
CA ALA A 54 -1.47 2.62 -9.39
C ALA A 54 -1.94 4.05 -9.13
N ALA A 55 -1.93 4.87 -10.17
CA ALA A 55 -2.48 6.23 -10.12
C ALA A 55 -4.01 6.19 -10.19
N LEU A 56 -4.63 5.53 -9.22
CA LEU A 56 -6.07 5.30 -9.09
C LEU A 56 -6.51 5.54 -7.66
N PRO A 57 -7.73 6.05 -7.43
CA PRO A 57 -8.30 6.10 -6.08
C PRO A 57 -8.55 4.68 -5.54
N ALA A 58 -8.64 4.55 -4.24
CA ALA A 58 -8.76 3.25 -3.56
C ALA A 58 -9.90 2.38 -4.09
N ALA A 59 -11.06 2.97 -4.33
CA ALA A 59 -12.22 2.23 -4.84
C ALA A 59 -11.92 1.59 -6.20
N GLN A 60 -11.25 2.33 -7.08
CA GLN A 60 -10.87 1.83 -8.41
C GLN A 60 -9.76 0.79 -8.32
N PHE A 61 -8.78 1.02 -7.45
CA PHE A 61 -7.69 0.08 -7.19
C PHE A 61 -8.24 -1.28 -6.72
N LEU A 62 -9.25 -1.27 -5.85
CA LEU A 62 -9.83 -2.49 -5.29
C LEU A 62 -10.76 -3.25 -6.26
N ILE A 63 -11.18 -2.65 -7.37
CA ILE A 63 -11.95 -3.37 -8.40
C ILE A 63 -11.14 -4.56 -8.94
N ASP A 64 -9.83 -4.38 -9.09
CA ASP A 64 -8.93 -5.43 -9.57
C ASP A 64 -8.22 -6.17 -8.43
N TYR A 65 -8.86 -6.23 -7.28
CA TYR A 65 -8.32 -6.86 -6.06
C TYR A 65 -7.80 -8.27 -6.28
N ASP A 66 -8.54 -9.09 -7.03
CA ASP A 66 -8.17 -10.49 -7.26
C ASP A 66 -6.94 -10.64 -8.17
N LYS A 67 -6.52 -9.57 -8.82
CA LYS A 67 -5.34 -9.55 -9.69
C LYS A 67 -4.13 -8.95 -9.00
N SER A 68 -4.31 -8.32 -7.84
CA SER A 68 -3.20 -7.73 -7.08
C SER A 68 -2.35 -8.82 -6.46
N GLU A 69 -1.11 -8.94 -6.93
CA GLU A 69 -0.15 -9.91 -6.39
C GLU A 69 0.10 -9.67 -4.90
N ALA A 70 0.25 -8.42 -4.50
CA ALA A 70 0.45 -8.07 -3.09
C ALA A 70 -0.72 -8.52 -2.22
N LEU A 71 -1.96 -8.27 -2.65
CA LEU A 71 -3.14 -8.63 -1.87
C LEU A 71 -3.41 -10.14 -1.89
N ILE A 72 -3.12 -10.81 -2.99
CA ILE A 72 -3.18 -12.28 -3.06
C ILE A 72 -2.16 -12.89 -2.09
N THR A 73 -0.93 -12.40 -2.08
CA THR A 73 0.11 -12.85 -1.17
C THR A 73 -0.28 -12.60 0.29
N ALA A 74 -0.90 -11.46 0.57
CA ALA A 74 -1.38 -11.13 1.92
C ALA A 74 -2.34 -12.18 2.46
N ARG A 75 -3.23 -12.67 1.62
CA ARG A 75 -4.20 -13.71 2.03
C ARG A 75 -3.57 -15.07 2.28
N ARG A 76 -2.42 -15.34 1.68
CA ARG A 76 -1.76 -16.65 1.75
C ARG A 76 -0.68 -16.70 2.82
N THR A 77 0.25 -15.77 2.78
CA THR A 77 1.50 -15.85 3.55
C THR A 77 1.91 -14.53 4.17
N GLY A 78 1.11 -13.47 4.01
CA GLY A 78 1.44 -12.16 4.54
C GLY A 78 1.37 -12.08 6.05
N VAL A 79 2.29 -11.34 6.65
CA VAL A 79 2.31 -11.03 8.08
C VAL A 79 2.09 -9.55 8.35
N ALA A 80 2.27 -8.71 7.34
CA ALA A 80 2.02 -7.27 7.45
C ALA A 80 1.52 -6.72 6.11
N LEU A 81 0.66 -5.73 6.20
CA LEU A 81 0.19 -4.92 5.07
C LEU A 81 0.39 -3.46 5.40
N ILE A 82 0.98 -2.72 4.48
CA ILE A 82 1.15 -1.27 4.59
C ILE A 82 0.50 -0.65 3.35
N GLY A 83 -0.32 0.37 3.56
CA GLY A 83 -1.02 1.03 2.49
C GLY A 83 -0.77 2.54 2.46
N HIS A 84 -0.98 3.12 1.29
CA HIS A 84 -0.81 4.55 1.07
C HIS A 84 -1.86 5.06 0.09
N ASN A 85 -2.51 6.18 0.46
CA ASN A 85 -3.39 6.94 -0.43
C ASN A 85 -2.71 8.28 -0.69
N ARG A 86 -2.30 8.51 -1.94
CA ARG A 86 -1.55 9.71 -2.31
C ARG A 86 -2.49 10.85 -2.69
N LYS A 87 -2.15 12.05 -2.18
CA LYS A 87 -2.58 13.31 -2.75
C LYS A 87 -1.34 13.98 -3.32
N GLY A 88 -1.29 14.17 -4.64
CA GLY A 88 -0.15 14.74 -5.31
C GLY A 88 0.00 16.22 -4.99
N THR A 89 1.17 16.61 -4.48
CA THR A 89 1.56 18.00 -4.25
C THR A 89 2.77 18.37 -5.11
N MET A 90 3.66 17.41 -5.33
CA MET A 90 4.82 17.52 -6.21
C MET A 90 5.03 16.18 -6.91
N GLY A 91 5.69 16.20 -8.04
CA GLY A 91 5.85 15.04 -8.91
C GLY A 91 4.66 14.86 -9.83
N GLY A 92 4.56 13.74 -10.50
CA GLY A 92 3.50 13.45 -11.46
C GLY A 92 2.28 12.75 -10.84
N TYR A 93 1.34 12.45 -11.71
CA TYR A 93 0.14 11.68 -11.35
C TYR A 93 0.12 10.30 -12.00
N GLU A 94 1.25 9.85 -12.54
CA GLU A 94 1.42 8.52 -13.12
C GLU A 94 1.65 7.45 -12.05
N ASP A 95 1.55 6.19 -12.44
CA ASP A 95 1.72 5.03 -11.54
C ASP A 95 3.07 5.06 -10.82
N ALA A 96 4.13 5.49 -11.51
CA ALA A 96 5.48 5.56 -10.94
C ALA A 96 5.58 6.53 -9.75
N ALA A 97 4.71 7.55 -9.70
CA ALA A 97 4.67 8.52 -8.61
C ALA A 97 3.85 8.02 -7.40
N ALA A 98 3.12 6.92 -7.54
CA ALA A 98 2.40 6.31 -6.43
C ALA A 98 3.37 5.68 -5.43
N HIS A 99 2.98 5.70 -4.15
CA HIS A 99 3.71 4.98 -3.11
C HIS A 99 3.22 3.54 -3.02
N PRO A 100 4.02 2.60 -2.57
CA PRO A 100 5.36 2.76 -2.01
C PRO A 100 6.46 2.93 -3.07
N PHE A 101 7.61 3.39 -2.63
CA PHE A 101 8.84 3.40 -3.42
C PHE A 101 9.75 2.28 -2.95
N VAL A 102 10.48 1.67 -3.90
CA VAL A 102 11.41 0.56 -3.63
C VAL A 102 12.83 0.98 -3.99
N ILE A 103 13.77 0.65 -3.13
CA ILE A 103 15.19 0.94 -3.35
C ILE A 103 15.97 -0.38 -3.30
N ASN A 104 16.59 -0.76 -4.42
CA ASN A 104 17.45 -1.95 -4.56
C ASN A 104 16.81 -3.26 -4.09
N ASP A 105 15.48 -3.39 -4.20
CA ASP A 105 14.71 -4.55 -3.76
C ASP A 105 14.89 -4.91 -2.27
N VAL A 106 15.45 -3.98 -1.49
CA VAL A 106 15.73 -4.20 -0.06
C VAL A 106 14.86 -3.31 0.82
N PHE A 107 14.56 -2.10 0.35
CA PHE A 107 13.77 -1.14 1.10
C PHE A 107 12.50 -0.79 0.33
N ALA A 108 11.39 -0.73 1.05
CA ALA A 108 10.17 -0.12 0.56
C ALA A 108 9.71 0.93 1.57
N MET A 109 9.19 2.04 1.07
CA MET A 109 8.74 3.12 1.96
C MET A 109 7.50 3.80 1.44
N VAL A 110 6.70 4.29 2.37
CA VAL A 110 5.61 5.24 2.11
C VAL A 110 5.92 6.53 2.85
N HIS A 111 5.42 7.65 2.34
CA HIS A 111 5.73 8.96 2.91
C HIS A 111 4.51 9.86 2.85
N ASN A 112 4.26 10.57 3.94
CA ASN A 112 3.22 11.62 4.01
C ASN A 112 3.91 12.95 4.23
N GLY A 113 3.92 13.79 3.21
CA GLY A 113 4.56 15.10 3.23
C GLY A 113 5.21 15.41 1.90
N THR A 114 5.98 16.50 1.86
CA THR A 114 6.71 16.94 0.67
C THR A 114 8.18 17.06 1.01
N LEU A 115 9.03 16.41 0.20
CA LEU A 115 10.48 16.52 0.31
C LEU A 115 10.96 17.50 -0.75
N TYR A 116 11.75 18.48 -0.34
CA TYR A 116 12.35 19.43 -1.25
C TYR A 116 13.77 18.98 -1.61
N GLY A 117 14.17 19.23 -2.86
CA GLY A 117 15.49 18.83 -3.33
C GLY A 117 15.59 17.35 -3.69
N HIS A 118 14.47 16.70 -3.97
CA HIS A 118 14.41 15.28 -4.31
C HIS A 118 14.66 14.99 -5.80
N GLU A 119 14.76 16.04 -6.59
CA GLU A 119 15.06 15.92 -8.02
C GLU A 119 16.50 15.41 -8.21
#